data_8e5c1b27907f7bd4860190daadb12dbd
#
_entry.id   8e5c1b27907f7bd4860190daadb12dbd
#
_cell.length_a   1.000
_cell.length_b   1.000
_cell.length_c   1.000
_cell.angle_alpha   90.00
_cell.angle_beta   90.00
_cell.angle_gamma   90.00
#
_symmetry.space_group_name_H-M   'P 1'
#
loop_
_entity.id
_entity.type
_entity.pdbx_description
1 polymer ?
#
loop_
_entity_poly.entity_id
_entity_poly.type
_entity_poly.pdbx_seq_one_letter_code
_entity_poly.pdbx_strand_id
1 'polypeptide(L)'
;EHALSSVALHYAAFSMGAVGLVMVIVGVFAKGDTRQTLWGLFGGLLFWTGWVEFLYVYYAHRYEVQPLLNAAGEVVTKPEYLIMPSSFGFWVMFMLIYLFSIKSGCDFFTYLQKVFFRKSTATIVVKPMTRHTSIVTFMELNLIMWTSYLVLLFCYDENFIGEHSPVTAVVAFGCLVGAFFMFRRLLKICLLYTSPSPR
;
A
#
# COMPACT_ATOMS: atom_id res chain seq x y z
N GLU A 1 -22.23 7.51 3.16
CA GLU A 1 -23.04 6.27 3.41
C GLU A 1 -24.55 6.51 3.29
N HIS A 2 -25.07 7.72 3.54
CA HIS A 2 -26.50 7.99 3.50
C HIS A 2 -27.08 8.28 2.10
N ALA A 3 -26.28 8.34 1.05
CA ALA A 3 -26.74 8.76 -0.28
C ALA A 3 -27.05 7.60 -1.26
N LEU A 4 -26.64 6.38 -0.95
CA LEU A 4 -26.83 5.21 -1.82
C LEU A 4 -27.48 4.07 -1.03
N SER A 5 -28.37 3.31 -1.69
CA SER A 5 -28.86 2.06 -1.13
C SER A 5 -27.67 1.09 -0.93
N SER A 6 -27.75 0.19 0.05
CA SER A 6 -26.67 -0.78 0.32
C SER A 6 -26.23 -1.55 -0.94
N VAL A 7 -27.17 -1.91 -1.79
CA VAL A 7 -26.93 -2.61 -3.07
C VAL A 7 -26.18 -1.73 -4.06
N ALA A 8 -26.55 -0.44 -4.19
CA ALA A 8 -25.87 0.50 -5.07
C ALA A 8 -24.42 0.75 -4.62
N LEU A 9 -24.18 0.81 -3.31
CA LEU A 9 -22.83 0.94 -2.74
C LEU A 9 -21.92 -0.25 -3.12
N HIS A 10 -22.45 -1.49 -3.04
CA HIS A 10 -21.71 -2.68 -3.44
C HIS A 10 -21.32 -2.64 -4.92
N TYR A 11 -22.27 -2.31 -5.81
CA TYR A 11 -21.97 -2.18 -7.25
C TYR A 11 -20.96 -1.06 -7.52
N ALA A 12 -21.08 0.07 -6.85
CA ALA A 12 -20.14 1.18 -7.00
C ALA A 12 -18.71 0.78 -6.57
N ALA A 13 -18.56 0.13 -5.42
CA ALA A 13 -17.25 -0.31 -4.93
C ALA A 13 -16.62 -1.37 -5.85
N PHE A 14 -17.39 -2.39 -6.25
CA PHE A 14 -16.88 -3.42 -7.15
C PHE A 14 -16.52 -2.86 -8.52
N SER A 15 -17.31 -1.95 -9.08
CA SER A 15 -16.99 -1.29 -10.36
C SER A 15 -15.76 -0.40 -10.25
N MET A 16 -15.58 0.31 -9.12
CA MET A 16 -14.41 1.13 -8.86
C MET A 16 -13.12 0.30 -8.85
N GLY A 17 -13.10 -0.84 -8.16
CA GLY A 17 -11.96 -1.76 -8.17
C GLY A 17 -11.67 -2.36 -9.55
N ALA A 18 -12.73 -2.72 -10.31
CA ALA A 18 -12.60 -3.20 -11.68
C ALA A 18 -12.01 -2.13 -12.61
N VAL A 19 -12.49 -0.89 -12.52
CA VAL A 19 -11.93 0.26 -13.26
C VAL A 19 -10.46 0.45 -12.90
N GLY A 20 -10.10 0.37 -11.61
CA GLY A 20 -8.72 0.42 -11.14
C GLY A 20 -7.83 -0.62 -11.82
N LEU A 21 -8.29 -1.87 -11.87
CA LEU A 21 -7.55 -2.96 -12.53
C LEU A 21 -7.39 -2.71 -14.04
N VAL A 22 -8.46 -2.27 -14.72
CA VAL A 22 -8.41 -1.91 -16.14
C VAL A 22 -7.41 -0.77 -16.39
N MET A 23 -7.38 0.24 -15.50
CA MET A 23 -6.41 1.34 -15.59
C MET A 23 -4.97 0.83 -15.51
N VAL A 24 -4.66 -0.09 -14.59
CA VAL A 24 -3.32 -0.70 -14.49
C VAL A 24 -2.95 -1.42 -15.78
N ILE A 25 -3.88 -2.20 -16.35
CA ILE A 25 -3.67 -2.93 -17.61
C ILE A 25 -3.45 -1.97 -18.77
N VAL A 26 -4.25 -0.93 -18.90
CA VAL A 26 -4.08 0.12 -19.92
C VAL A 26 -2.72 0.81 -19.75
N GLY A 27 -2.31 1.05 -18.52
CA GLY A 27 -1.01 1.60 -18.17
C GLY A 27 0.17 0.78 -18.70
N VAL A 28 0.04 -0.54 -18.80
CA VAL A 28 1.07 -1.42 -19.38
C VAL A 28 1.37 -1.06 -20.84
N PHE A 29 0.35 -0.66 -21.59
CA PHE A 29 0.46 -0.30 -23.00
C PHE A 29 0.76 1.20 -23.23
N ALA A 30 0.73 2.01 -22.16
CA ALA A 30 1.02 3.44 -22.26
C ALA A 30 2.48 3.69 -22.60
N LYS A 31 2.74 4.71 -23.45
CA LYS A 31 4.11 5.10 -23.81
C LYS A 31 4.69 6.06 -22.78
N GLY A 32 5.89 5.73 -22.26
CA GLY A 32 6.66 6.54 -21.32
C GLY A 32 6.36 6.22 -19.85
N ASP A 33 7.43 6.21 -19.05
CA ASP A 33 7.40 5.77 -17.65
C ASP A 33 6.47 6.63 -16.78
N THR A 34 6.45 7.94 -17.00
CA THR A 34 5.57 8.84 -16.23
C THR A 34 4.10 8.49 -16.41
N ARG A 35 3.66 8.21 -17.63
CA ARG A 35 2.27 7.82 -17.90
C ARG A 35 1.97 6.46 -17.27
N GLN A 36 2.85 5.48 -17.42
CA GLN A 36 2.70 4.17 -16.80
C GLN A 36 2.61 4.28 -15.27
N THR A 37 3.46 5.11 -14.64
CA THR A 37 3.42 5.36 -13.20
C THR A 37 2.07 5.95 -12.76
N LEU A 38 1.56 6.96 -13.48
CA LEU A 38 0.26 7.57 -13.15
C LEU A 38 -0.89 6.57 -13.28
N TRP A 39 -0.92 5.78 -14.36
CA TRP A 39 -1.92 4.74 -14.53
C TRP A 39 -1.84 3.68 -13.43
N GLY A 40 -0.64 3.25 -13.03
CA GLY A 40 -0.42 2.31 -11.94
C GLY A 40 -0.81 2.89 -10.59
N LEU A 41 -0.51 4.17 -10.33
CA LEU A 41 -0.83 4.85 -9.10
C LEU A 41 -2.35 5.00 -8.92
N PHE A 42 -3.03 5.65 -9.87
CA PHE A 42 -4.47 5.87 -9.76
C PHE A 42 -5.26 4.56 -9.84
N GLY A 43 -4.84 3.64 -10.71
CA GLY A 43 -5.43 2.32 -10.77
C GLY A 43 -5.27 1.56 -9.46
N GLY A 44 -4.11 1.66 -8.81
CA GLY A 44 -3.84 1.05 -7.51
C GLY A 44 -4.68 1.64 -6.38
N LEU A 45 -4.87 2.95 -6.35
CA LEU A 45 -5.74 3.60 -5.37
C LEU A 45 -7.20 3.16 -5.52
N LEU A 46 -7.73 3.15 -6.74
CA LEU A 46 -9.10 2.70 -7.00
C LEU A 46 -9.28 1.21 -6.67
N PHE A 47 -8.29 0.39 -6.98
CA PHE A 47 -8.30 -1.04 -6.65
C PHE A 47 -8.30 -1.26 -5.14
N TRP A 48 -7.43 -0.55 -4.40
CA TRP A 48 -7.36 -0.64 -2.95
C TRP A 48 -8.69 -0.29 -2.30
N THR A 49 -9.21 0.90 -2.62
CA THR A 49 -10.47 1.39 -2.01
C THR A 49 -11.67 0.54 -2.41
N GLY A 50 -11.76 0.15 -3.69
CA GLY A 50 -12.91 -0.57 -4.22
C GLY A 50 -12.96 -2.05 -3.86
N TRP A 51 -11.81 -2.72 -3.78
CA TRP A 51 -11.77 -4.15 -3.52
C TRP A 51 -11.16 -4.50 -2.16
N VAL A 52 -10.03 -3.92 -1.79
CA VAL A 52 -9.37 -4.32 -0.54
C VAL A 52 -10.12 -3.75 0.67
N GLU A 53 -10.20 -2.44 0.78
CA GLU A 53 -10.82 -1.76 1.92
C GLU A 53 -12.32 -2.07 2.02
N PHE A 54 -13.03 -1.99 0.88
CA PHE A 54 -14.45 -2.31 0.84
C PHE A 54 -14.77 -3.74 1.27
N LEU A 55 -13.97 -4.75 0.87
CA LEU A 55 -14.19 -6.14 1.27
C LEU A 55 -14.00 -6.33 2.77
N TYR A 56 -13.06 -5.65 3.42
CA TYR A 56 -12.95 -5.69 4.88
C TYR A 56 -14.19 -5.13 5.56
N VAL A 57 -14.73 -3.99 5.09
CA VAL A 57 -15.99 -3.42 5.60
C VAL A 57 -17.14 -4.39 5.38
N TYR A 58 -17.27 -4.96 4.17
CA TYR A 58 -18.32 -5.91 3.83
C TYR A 58 -18.30 -7.15 4.72
N TYR A 59 -17.14 -7.77 4.89
CA TYR A 59 -17.02 -8.98 5.72
C TYR A 59 -17.14 -8.69 7.21
N ALA A 60 -16.70 -7.52 7.69
CA ALA A 60 -16.93 -7.10 9.06
C ALA A 60 -18.42 -7.03 9.38
N HIS A 61 -19.20 -6.42 8.48
CA HIS A 61 -20.67 -6.40 8.62
C HIS A 61 -21.30 -7.78 8.48
N ARG A 62 -20.82 -8.61 7.53
CA ARG A 62 -21.40 -9.96 7.30
C ARG A 62 -21.18 -10.90 8.48
N TYR A 63 -20.05 -10.77 9.18
CA TYR A 63 -19.73 -11.58 10.36
C TYR A 63 -20.14 -10.93 11.67
N GLU A 64 -20.87 -9.81 11.61
CA GLU A 64 -21.35 -9.05 12.78
C GLU A 64 -20.24 -8.76 13.80
N VAL A 65 -19.05 -8.43 13.30
CA VAL A 65 -17.90 -8.10 14.14
C VAL A 65 -18.21 -6.85 14.93
N GLN A 66 -18.13 -6.95 16.25
CA GLN A 66 -18.38 -5.80 17.12
C GLN A 66 -17.15 -4.89 17.17
N PRO A 67 -17.31 -3.57 17.19
CA PRO A 67 -16.22 -2.64 17.38
C PRO A 67 -15.58 -2.81 18.76
N LEU A 68 -14.29 -2.55 18.86
CA LEU A 68 -13.63 -2.50 20.16
C LEU A 68 -13.98 -1.17 20.85
N LEU A 69 -14.51 -1.28 22.08
CA LEU A 69 -14.91 -0.13 22.89
C LEU A 69 -13.91 0.09 24.03
N ASN A 70 -13.66 1.35 24.40
CA ASN A 70 -12.93 1.69 25.60
C ASN A 70 -13.83 1.58 26.85
N ALA A 71 -13.26 1.82 28.04
CA ALA A 71 -13.99 1.80 29.30
C ALA A 71 -15.12 2.86 29.37
N ALA A 72 -15.09 3.89 28.52
CA ALA A 72 -16.12 4.93 28.41
C ALA A 72 -17.22 4.57 27.40
N GLY A 73 -17.13 3.42 26.71
CA GLY A 73 -18.10 2.98 25.71
C GLY A 73 -17.89 3.62 24.32
N GLU A 74 -16.76 4.28 24.08
CA GLU A 74 -16.44 4.88 22.79
C GLU A 74 -15.73 3.87 21.89
N VAL A 75 -15.96 3.96 20.56
CA VAL A 75 -15.35 3.08 19.59
C VAL A 75 -13.86 3.43 19.42
N VAL A 76 -12.97 2.55 19.86
CA VAL A 76 -11.51 2.67 19.69
C VAL A 76 -11.11 2.12 18.34
N THR A 77 -11.59 0.94 17.97
CA THR A 77 -11.26 0.30 16.71
C THR A 77 -12.52 -0.14 15.98
N LYS A 78 -12.63 0.26 14.72
CA LYS A 78 -13.76 -0.13 13.88
C LYS A 78 -13.70 -1.62 13.52
N PRO A 79 -14.86 -2.27 13.26
CA PRO A 79 -14.93 -3.71 12.98
C PRO A 79 -14.06 -4.18 11.84
N GLU A 80 -13.96 -3.41 10.76
CA GLU A 80 -13.16 -3.72 9.57
C GLU A 80 -11.67 -3.87 9.90
N TYR A 81 -11.16 -3.06 10.82
CA TYR A 81 -9.75 -3.11 11.21
C TYR A 81 -9.42 -4.27 12.13
N LEU A 82 -10.40 -4.84 12.84
CA LEU A 82 -10.20 -6.04 13.66
C LEU A 82 -9.97 -7.31 12.81
N ILE A 83 -10.49 -7.33 11.58
CA ILE A 83 -10.30 -8.47 10.67
C ILE A 83 -8.98 -8.37 9.90
N MET A 84 -8.48 -7.16 9.64
CA MET A 84 -7.32 -6.91 8.79
C MET A 84 -6.02 -7.61 9.25
N PRO A 85 -5.71 -7.76 10.56
CA PRO A 85 -4.54 -8.51 11.04
C PRO A 85 -4.52 -9.97 10.58
N SER A 86 -5.68 -10.60 10.32
CA SER A 86 -5.74 -11.96 9.80
C SER A 86 -5.09 -12.12 8.43
N SER A 87 -4.94 -11.01 7.69
CA SER A 87 -4.27 -10.98 6.39
C SER A 87 -2.74 -10.96 6.47
N PHE A 88 -2.15 -10.91 7.67
CA PHE A 88 -0.70 -10.80 7.87
C PHE A 88 0.07 -11.92 7.16
N GLY A 89 -0.43 -13.15 7.20
CA GLY A 89 0.20 -14.28 6.50
C GLY A 89 0.25 -14.09 4.98
N PHE A 90 -0.81 -13.59 4.38
CA PHE A 90 -0.84 -13.26 2.96
C PHE A 90 0.10 -12.10 2.63
N TRP A 91 0.13 -11.08 3.47
CA TRP A 91 1.07 -9.97 3.31
C TRP A 91 2.52 -10.44 3.32
N VAL A 92 2.92 -11.31 4.27
CA VAL A 92 4.26 -11.91 4.32
C VAL A 92 4.55 -12.67 3.03
N MET A 93 3.63 -13.51 2.57
CA MET A 93 3.79 -14.28 1.34
C MET A 93 4.00 -13.37 0.12
N PHE A 94 3.16 -12.36 -0.07
CA PHE A 94 3.29 -11.42 -1.19
C PHE A 94 4.56 -10.58 -1.09
N MET A 95 4.94 -10.16 0.12
CA MET A 95 6.18 -9.43 0.35
C MET A 95 7.40 -10.28 -0.03
N LEU A 96 7.43 -11.55 0.36
CA LEU A 96 8.49 -12.48 -0.01
C LEU A 96 8.53 -12.71 -1.53
N ILE A 97 7.39 -12.99 -2.16
CA ILE A 97 7.32 -13.13 -3.62
C ILE A 97 7.85 -11.88 -4.29
N TYR A 98 7.44 -10.69 -3.85
CA TYR A 98 7.90 -9.43 -4.42
C TYR A 98 9.41 -9.23 -4.24
N LEU A 99 9.94 -9.46 -3.04
CA LEU A 99 11.37 -9.32 -2.74
C LEU A 99 12.24 -10.32 -3.51
N PHE A 100 11.76 -11.57 -3.67
CA PHE A 100 12.53 -12.62 -4.33
C PHE A 100 12.41 -12.63 -5.86
N SER A 101 11.26 -12.19 -6.40
CA SER A 101 10.95 -12.35 -7.82
C SER A 101 11.21 -11.09 -8.65
N ILE A 102 11.25 -9.91 -8.04
CA ILE A 102 11.25 -8.63 -8.77
C ILE A 102 12.45 -7.78 -8.35
N LYS A 103 13.23 -7.29 -9.34
CA LYS A 103 14.15 -6.18 -9.09
C LYS A 103 13.33 -4.91 -8.93
N SER A 104 13.21 -4.42 -7.71
CA SER A 104 12.47 -3.19 -7.43
C SER A 104 13.19 -1.95 -7.98
N GLY A 105 12.42 -0.99 -8.51
CA GLY A 105 12.89 0.35 -8.84
C GLY A 105 12.81 1.32 -7.66
N CYS A 106 12.15 0.91 -6.57
CA CYS A 106 12.00 1.71 -5.36
C CYS A 106 13.21 1.55 -4.44
N ASP A 107 13.77 2.66 -3.96
CA ASP A 107 14.92 2.67 -3.06
C ASP A 107 14.65 1.90 -1.75
N PHE A 108 13.42 1.96 -1.24
CA PHE A 108 13.01 1.24 -0.04
C PHE A 108 13.08 -0.29 -0.23
N PHE A 109 12.47 -0.81 -1.29
CA PHE A 109 12.51 -2.24 -1.58
C PHE A 109 13.91 -2.70 -1.98
N THR A 110 14.68 -1.88 -2.68
CA THR A 110 16.08 -2.17 -2.98
C THR A 110 16.92 -2.24 -1.70
N TYR A 111 16.67 -1.37 -0.72
CA TYR A 111 17.30 -1.42 0.60
C TYR A 111 16.95 -2.71 1.33
N LEU A 112 15.66 -3.08 1.40
CA LEU A 112 15.23 -4.34 1.99
C LEU A 112 15.89 -5.55 1.32
N GLN A 113 15.92 -5.58 0.00
CA GLN A 113 16.61 -6.63 -0.75
C GLN A 113 18.10 -6.73 -0.37
N LYS A 114 18.79 -5.61 -0.22
CA LYS A 114 20.21 -5.58 0.22
C LYS A 114 20.40 -6.09 1.64
N VAL A 115 19.47 -5.75 2.55
CA VAL A 115 19.52 -6.19 3.95
C VAL A 115 19.35 -7.71 4.04
N PHE A 116 18.33 -8.25 3.35
CA PHE A 116 18.04 -9.68 3.38
C PHE A 116 19.01 -10.54 2.56
N PHE A 117 19.54 -9.99 1.45
CA PHE A 117 20.38 -10.74 0.51
C PHE A 117 21.84 -10.31 0.44
N ARG A 118 22.42 -9.94 1.55
CA ARG A 118 23.76 -9.37 1.69
C ARG A 118 24.90 -10.04 0.86
N LYS A 119 24.70 -11.23 0.29
CA LYS A 119 25.67 -11.96 -0.52
C LYS A 119 25.17 -12.44 -1.90
N SER A 120 23.89 -12.37 -2.21
CA SER A 120 23.31 -13.10 -3.36
C SER A 120 22.92 -12.23 -4.56
N THR A 121 23.15 -10.94 -4.52
CA THR A 121 22.75 -10.05 -5.63
C THR A 121 23.53 -10.28 -6.94
N ALA A 122 24.64 -11.01 -6.88
CA ALA A 122 25.49 -11.26 -8.05
C ALA A 122 25.14 -12.54 -8.84
N THR A 123 24.36 -13.46 -8.26
CA THR A 123 24.20 -14.82 -8.81
C THR A 123 22.78 -15.16 -9.25
N ILE A 124 21.77 -14.37 -8.88
CA ILE A 124 20.43 -14.55 -9.43
C ILE A 124 20.35 -13.73 -10.72
N VAL A 125 20.83 -14.32 -11.82
CA VAL A 125 20.51 -13.85 -13.16
C VAL A 125 19.06 -14.22 -13.42
N VAL A 126 18.15 -13.50 -12.79
CA VAL A 126 16.76 -13.50 -13.21
C VAL A 126 16.76 -12.82 -14.56
N LYS A 127 16.46 -13.60 -15.62
CA LYS A 127 16.25 -13.11 -16.98
C LYS A 127 15.46 -11.80 -16.87
N PRO A 128 15.91 -10.69 -17.45
CA PRO A 128 15.22 -9.41 -17.28
C PRO A 128 13.83 -9.53 -17.89
N MET A 129 12.86 -9.77 -17.03
CA MET A 129 11.47 -9.69 -17.41
C MET A 129 11.20 -8.22 -17.74
N THR A 130 10.65 -7.95 -18.91
CA THR A 130 10.28 -6.60 -19.33
C THR A 130 9.39 -5.98 -18.25
N ARG A 131 9.92 -4.99 -17.54
CA ARG A 131 9.22 -4.35 -16.43
C ARG A 131 8.20 -3.38 -17.00
N HIS A 132 6.96 -3.63 -16.72
CA HIS A 132 5.89 -2.66 -16.93
C HIS A 132 5.79 -1.77 -15.68
N THR A 133 6.26 -0.53 -15.79
CA THR A 133 6.27 0.44 -14.68
C THR A 133 4.90 0.57 -14.02
N SER A 134 3.81 0.48 -14.79
CA SER A 134 2.44 0.50 -14.26
C SER A 134 2.19 -0.62 -13.25
N ILE A 135 2.58 -1.86 -13.56
CA ILE A 135 2.40 -3.01 -12.65
C ILE A 135 3.27 -2.86 -11.41
N VAL A 136 4.52 -2.43 -11.59
CA VAL A 136 5.44 -2.23 -10.46
C VAL A 136 4.88 -1.18 -9.50
N THR A 137 4.45 -0.03 -10.02
CA THR A 137 3.85 1.04 -9.21
C THR A 137 2.58 0.57 -8.48
N PHE A 138 1.72 -0.17 -9.17
CA PHE A 138 0.52 -0.77 -8.58
C PHE A 138 0.87 -1.69 -7.40
N MET A 139 1.82 -2.62 -7.59
CA MET A 139 2.23 -3.57 -6.56
C MET A 139 2.89 -2.87 -5.37
N GLU A 140 3.82 -1.96 -5.63
CA GLU A 140 4.52 -1.21 -4.58
C GLU A 140 3.56 -0.35 -3.77
N LEU A 141 2.63 0.35 -4.40
CA LEU A 141 1.61 1.15 -3.72
C LEU A 141 0.75 0.28 -2.79
N ASN A 142 0.20 -0.81 -3.30
CA ASN A 142 -0.67 -1.68 -2.51
C ASN A 142 0.09 -2.33 -1.34
N LEU A 143 1.34 -2.76 -1.55
CA LEU A 143 2.17 -3.30 -0.47
C LEU A 143 2.51 -2.25 0.59
N ILE A 144 2.80 -1.01 0.20
CA ILE A 144 3.05 0.09 1.14
C ILE A 144 1.79 0.41 1.94
N MET A 145 0.64 0.53 1.28
CA MET A 145 -0.62 0.77 1.97
C MET A 145 -0.94 -0.36 2.95
N TRP A 146 -0.82 -1.61 2.52
CA TRP A 146 -1.07 -2.77 3.38
C TRP A 146 -0.12 -2.81 4.58
N THR A 147 1.17 -2.56 4.36
CA THR A 147 2.17 -2.45 5.43
C THR A 147 1.81 -1.35 6.42
N SER A 148 1.43 -0.17 5.92
CA SER A 148 1.06 0.98 6.77
C SER A 148 -0.15 0.66 7.64
N TYR A 149 -1.19 0.03 7.09
CA TYR A 149 -2.35 -0.39 7.87
C TYR A 149 -2.00 -1.42 8.94
N LEU A 150 -1.21 -2.44 8.61
CA LEU A 150 -0.80 -3.46 9.58
C LEU A 150 0.06 -2.85 10.70
N VAL A 151 1.03 -1.99 10.38
CA VAL A 151 1.86 -1.31 11.37
C VAL A 151 1.00 -0.46 12.31
N LEU A 152 0.07 0.34 11.76
CA LEU A 152 -0.82 1.15 12.57
C LEU A 152 -1.70 0.29 13.49
N LEU A 153 -2.28 -0.79 12.98
CA LEU A 153 -3.11 -1.69 13.77
C LEU A 153 -2.33 -2.30 14.94
N PHE A 154 -1.13 -2.80 14.70
CA PHE A 154 -0.29 -3.33 15.78
C PHE A 154 0.16 -2.26 16.78
N CYS A 155 0.37 -1.03 16.34
CA CYS A 155 0.69 0.09 17.23
C CYS A 155 -0.47 0.52 18.11
N TYR A 156 -1.70 0.46 17.59
CA TYR A 156 -2.90 0.89 18.33
C TYR A 156 -3.57 -0.24 19.12
N ASP A 157 -3.22 -1.51 18.89
CA ASP A 157 -3.75 -2.64 19.65
C ASP A 157 -3.18 -2.64 21.07
N GLU A 158 -4.05 -2.48 22.07
CA GLU A 158 -3.68 -2.45 23.50
C GLU A 158 -3.07 -3.78 23.98
N ASN A 159 -3.40 -4.90 23.31
CA ASN A 159 -2.81 -6.20 23.63
C ASN A 159 -1.37 -6.36 23.08
N PHE A 160 -0.93 -5.47 22.18
CA PHE A 160 0.40 -5.52 21.57
C PHE A 160 1.30 -4.39 22.07
N ILE A 161 1.07 -3.17 21.62
CA ILE A 161 1.91 -2.01 21.93
C ILE A 161 1.10 -0.97 22.71
N GLY A 162 -0.12 -0.70 22.27
CA GLY A 162 -1.04 0.26 22.85
C GLY A 162 -0.85 1.69 22.33
N GLU A 163 -1.96 2.42 22.33
CA GLU A 163 -2.02 3.80 21.83
C GLU A 163 -1.11 4.74 22.60
N HIS A 164 -1.03 4.59 23.93
CA HIS A 164 -0.26 5.46 24.83
C HIS A 164 1.22 5.04 24.96
N SER A 165 1.66 4.05 24.21
CA SER A 165 3.04 3.58 24.25
C SER A 165 4.00 4.59 23.60
N PRO A 166 5.18 4.83 24.19
CA PRO A 166 6.22 5.63 23.55
C PRO A 166 6.69 5.04 22.21
N VAL A 167 6.55 3.73 22.02
CA VAL A 167 6.88 3.06 20.76
C VAL A 167 5.95 3.52 19.64
N THR A 168 4.65 3.63 19.90
CA THR A 168 3.66 4.15 18.93
C THR A 168 4.00 5.58 18.51
N ALA A 169 4.36 6.44 19.47
CA ALA A 169 4.81 7.78 19.18
C ALA A 169 6.07 7.82 18.31
N VAL A 170 7.09 6.98 18.63
CA VAL A 170 8.32 6.88 17.83
C VAL A 170 8.03 6.42 16.42
N VAL A 171 7.17 5.42 16.23
CA VAL A 171 6.76 4.93 14.89
C VAL A 171 6.05 6.03 14.12
N ALA A 172 5.09 6.73 14.74
CA ALA A 172 4.33 7.80 14.08
C ALA A 172 5.25 8.96 13.64
N PHE A 173 6.10 9.45 14.53
CA PHE A 173 7.07 10.51 14.22
C PHE A 173 8.13 10.05 13.22
N GLY A 174 8.61 8.81 13.31
CA GLY A 174 9.54 8.23 12.36
C GLY A 174 8.97 8.16 10.95
N CYS A 175 7.71 7.73 10.80
CA CYS A 175 6.99 7.73 9.53
C CYS A 175 6.82 9.16 8.97
N LEU A 176 6.44 10.13 9.82
CA LEU A 176 6.28 11.52 9.43
C LEU A 176 7.61 12.12 8.92
N VAL A 177 8.69 11.93 9.67
CA VAL A 177 10.03 12.40 9.30
C VAL A 177 10.50 11.72 8.01
N GLY A 178 10.32 10.40 7.90
CA GLY A 178 10.62 9.64 6.69
C GLY A 178 9.87 10.16 5.46
N ALA A 179 8.56 10.36 5.58
CA ALA A 179 7.72 10.93 4.53
C ALA A 179 8.21 12.33 4.10
N PHE A 180 8.59 13.17 5.04
CA PHE A 180 9.14 14.50 4.76
C PHE A 180 10.46 14.44 3.97
N PHE A 181 11.37 13.54 4.34
CA PHE A 181 12.63 13.35 3.60
C PHE A 181 12.40 12.81 2.18
N MET A 182 11.48 11.84 2.03
CA MET A 182 11.11 11.30 0.72
C MET A 182 10.47 12.38 -0.16
N PHE A 183 9.58 13.19 0.40
CA PHE A 183 8.97 14.31 -0.30
C PHE A 183 10.01 15.34 -0.77
N ARG A 184 10.96 15.71 0.07
CA ARG A 184 12.07 16.60 -0.32
C ARG A 184 12.93 16.01 -1.45
N ARG A 185 13.19 14.71 -1.43
CA ARG A 185 13.89 14.02 -2.53
C ARG A 185 13.09 14.09 -3.83
N LEU A 186 11.79 13.82 -3.76
CA LEU A 186 10.90 13.91 -4.92
C LEU A 186 10.91 15.31 -5.54
N LEU A 187 10.80 16.36 -4.72
CA LEU A 187 10.86 17.74 -5.20
C LEU A 187 12.20 18.05 -5.90
N LYS A 188 13.32 17.57 -5.37
CA LYS A 188 14.63 17.76 -6.02
C LYS A 188 14.69 17.10 -7.40
N ILE A 189 14.14 15.90 -7.55
CA ILE A 189 14.08 15.20 -8.83
C ILE A 189 13.19 15.97 -9.81
N CYS A 190 12.02 16.42 -9.39
CA CYS A 190 11.12 17.23 -10.23
C CYS A 190 11.80 18.54 -10.68
N LEU A 191 12.53 19.23 -9.80
CA LEU A 191 13.22 20.47 -10.13
C LEU A 191 14.39 20.25 -11.11
N LEU A 192 15.11 19.13 -11.03
CA LEU A 192 16.16 18.76 -11.97
C LEU A 192 15.62 18.48 -13.37
N TYR A 193 14.44 17.87 -13.48
CA TYR A 193 13.81 17.60 -14.77
C TYR A 193 13.20 18.84 -15.43
N THR A 194 12.88 19.87 -14.66
CA THR A 194 12.34 21.15 -15.17
C THR A 194 13.43 22.18 -15.50
N SER A 195 14.67 21.94 -15.12
CA SER A 195 15.80 22.80 -15.51
C SER A 195 16.14 22.57 -16.98
N PRO A 196 16.14 23.62 -17.83
CA PRO A 196 16.54 23.47 -19.23
C PRO A 196 18.01 23.02 -19.24
N SER A 197 18.27 21.91 -19.96
CA SER A 197 19.63 21.43 -20.22
C SER A 197 20.45 22.59 -20.78
N PRO A 198 21.62 22.91 -20.21
CA PRO A 198 22.52 23.86 -20.85
C PRO A 198 22.94 23.27 -22.22
N ARG A 199 22.65 24.03 -23.27
CA ARG A 199 23.08 23.75 -24.63
C ARG A 199 24.60 23.95 -24.77
#